data_5450943d9e572ca83f1ce65a81dada28
#
_entry.id   5450943d9e572ca83f1ce65a81dada28
#
_cell.length_a   1.000
_cell.length_b   1.000
_cell.length_c   1.000
_cell.angle_alpha   90.00
_cell.angle_beta   90.00
_cell.angle_gamma   90.00
#
_symmetry.space_group_name_H-M   'P 1'
#
loop_
_entity.id
_entity.type
_entity.pdbx_description
1 polymer ?
#
loop_
_entity_poly.entity_id
_entity_poly.type
_entity_poly.pdbx_seq_one_letter_code
_entity_poly.pdbx_strand_id
1 'polypeptide(L)'
;MARDAAPVFDEIIHSPNRLRICVLLSTVETMEFAALRADLGVAGSVLSKHLATLADAGYVTLTRPTGLGGRPRTWARLTTVGHHTLHGHLAALRQLTALATQTPPPEWREPAPNQTTSRPVPPR
;
A
#
# COMPACT_ATOMS: atom_id res chain seq x y z
N MET A 1 -19.47 2.00 7.75
CA MET A 1 -18.46 2.82 7.14
C MET A 1 -17.14 2.13 7.19
N ALA A 2 -16.38 2.37 6.16
CA ALA A 2 -15.09 1.69 6.05
C ALA A 2 -14.15 2.04 7.18
N ARG A 3 -14.25 3.25 7.70
CA ARG A 3 -13.34 3.65 8.76
C ARG A 3 -13.50 2.82 10.03
N ASP A 4 -14.60 2.11 10.14
CA ASP A 4 -14.83 1.26 11.29
C ASP A 4 -14.53 -0.19 11.00
N ALA A 5 -13.82 -0.47 9.94
CA ALA A 5 -13.49 -1.84 9.60
C ALA A 5 -12.68 -2.47 10.72
N ALA A 6 -13.00 -3.69 11.06
CA ALA A 6 -12.23 -4.43 12.04
C ALA A 6 -10.82 -4.65 11.52
N PRO A 7 -9.81 -4.57 12.38
CA PRO A 7 -8.45 -4.80 11.95
C PRO A 7 -8.25 -6.26 11.54
N VAL A 8 -7.89 -6.46 10.30
CA VAL A 8 -7.60 -7.79 9.77
C VAL A 8 -6.40 -7.68 8.87
N PHE A 9 -5.30 -8.27 9.28
CA PHE A 9 -4.10 -8.29 8.48
C PHE A 9 -4.32 -9.15 7.25
N ASP A 10 -3.95 -8.65 6.09
CA ASP A 10 -4.14 -9.36 4.84
C ASP A 10 -2.81 -9.51 4.13
N GLU A 11 -2.39 -10.76 3.96
CA GLU A 11 -1.06 -11.01 3.41
C GLU A 11 -0.98 -10.72 1.92
N ILE A 12 -2.07 -10.82 1.21
CA ILE A 12 -2.04 -10.50 -0.20
C ILE A 12 -1.81 -9.02 -0.41
N ILE A 13 -2.49 -8.19 0.38
CA ILE A 13 -2.30 -6.75 0.29
C ILE A 13 -0.96 -6.33 0.89
N HIS A 14 -0.44 -7.11 1.81
CA HIS A 14 0.78 -6.73 2.53
C HIS A 14 2.02 -6.99 1.70
N SER A 15 2.14 -6.31 0.63
CA SER A 15 3.29 -6.30 -0.24
C SER A 15 3.46 -4.85 -0.66
N PRO A 16 4.66 -4.32 -0.65
CA PRO A 16 4.79 -2.89 -0.90
C PRO A 16 4.08 -2.43 -2.15
N ASN A 17 4.24 -3.14 -3.25
CA ASN A 17 3.61 -2.70 -4.49
C ASN A 17 2.11 -2.96 -4.48
N ARG A 18 1.67 -4.10 -3.96
CA ARG A 18 0.24 -4.38 -3.94
C ARG A 18 -0.51 -3.44 -2.99
N LEU A 19 0.11 -3.12 -1.86
CA LEU A 19 -0.49 -2.15 -0.96
C LEU A 19 -0.62 -0.79 -1.64
N ARG A 20 0.42 -0.35 -2.32
CA ARG A 20 0.38 0.94 -3.02
C ARG A 20 -0.68 0.94 -4.12
N ILE A 21 -0.80 -0.17 -4.84
CA ILE A 21 -1.84 -0.28 -5.86
C ILE A 21 -3.22 -0.10 -5.24
N CYS A 22 -3.48 -0.81 -4.16
CA CYS A 22 -4.79 -0.74 -3.52
C CYS A 22 -5.07 0.67 -3.00
N VAL A 23 -4.07 1.32 -2.42
CA VAL A 23 -4.26 2.67 -1.92
C VAL A 23 -4.56 3.63 -3.06
N LEU A 24 -3.82 3.54 -4.16
CA LEU A 24 -4.09 4.40 -5.30
C LEU A 24 -5.48 4.16 -5.86
N LEU A 25 -5.87 2.90 -6.00
CA LEU A 25 -7.17 2.59 -6.56
C LEU A 25 -8.31 2.97 -5.62
N SER A 26 -8.02 3.10 -4.33
CA SER A 26 -9.08 3.48 -3.38
C SER A 26 -9.49 4.94 -3.53
N THR A 27 -8.69 5.73 -4.22
CA THR A 27 -8.97 7.16 -4.36
C THR A 27 -9.64 7.51 -5.67
N VAL A 28 -9.85 6.54 -6.54
CA VAL A 28 -10.45 6.78 -7.85
C VAL A 28 -11.44 5.66 -8.14
N GLU A 29 -12.29 5.87 -9.12
CA GLU A 29 -13.17 4.80 -9.55
C GLU A 29 -12.42 3.77 -10.36
N THR A 30 -11.64 4.22 -11.29
CA THR A 30 -10.81 3.33 -12.09
C THR A 30 -9.52 4.05 -12.45
N MET A 31 -8.51 3.29 -12.81
CA MET A 31 -7.25 3.87 -13.22
C MET A 31 -6.66 3.01 -14.33
N GLU A 32 -6.12 3.67 -15.32
CA GLU A 32 -5.52 2.97 -16.44
C GLU A 32 -4.20 2.35 -16.07
N PHE A 33 -3.88 1.21 -16.67
CA PHE A 33 -2.65 0.49 -16.38
C PHE A 33 -1.42 1.39 -16.53
N ALA A 34 -1.38 2.20 -17.60
CA ALA A 34 -0.23 3.05 -17.83
C ALA A 34 -0.05 4.08 -16.72
N ALA A 35 -1.16 4.62 -16.22
CA ALA A 35 -1.08 5.59 -15.12
C ALA A 35 -0.62 4.93 -13.83
N LEU A 36 -1.13 3.74 -13.54
CA LEU A 36 -0.66 2.99 -12.37
C LEU A 36 0.82 2.70 -12.47
N ARG A 37 1.24 2.27 -13.65
CA ARG A 37 2.65 1.94 -13.82
C ARG A 37 3.52 3.15 -13.60
N ALA A 38 3.13 4.29 -14.14
CA ALA A 38 3.90 5.51 -13.96
C ALA A 38 3.97 5.92 -12.50
N ASP A 39 2.84 5.85 -11.80
CA ASP A 39 2.82 6.26 -10.40
C ASP A 39 3.64 5.34 -9.52
N LEU A 40 3.67 4.06 -9.84
CA LEU A 40 4.42 3.11 -9.05
C LEU A 40 5.89 3.05 -9.43
N GLY A 41 6.20 3.43 -10.66
CA GLY A 41 7.58 3.38 -11.13
C GLY A 41 8.11 1.97 -11.30
N VAL A 42 7.27 1.05 -11.76
CA VAL A 42 7.66 -0.34 -11.92
C VAL A 42 7.51 -0.76 -13.36
N ALA A 43 8.14 -1.88 -13.69
CA ALA A 43 8.00 -2.43 -15.03
C ALA A 43 6.59 -2.95 -15.24
N GLY A 44 6.16 -2.94 -16.51
CA GLY A 44 4.82 -3.42 -16.82
C GLY A 44 4.61 -4.87 -16.44
N SER A 45 5.62 -5.70 -16.60
CA SER A 45 5.48 -7.12 -16.24
C SER A 45 5.30 -7.29 -14.74
N VAL A 46 5.94 -6.45 -13.95
CA VAL A 46 5.79 -6.50 -12.50
C VAL A 46 4.37 -6.08 -12.11
N LEU A 47 3.90 -4.98 -12.70
CA LEU A 47 2.54 -4.52 -12.42
C LEU A 47 1.51 -5.56 -12.83
N SER A 48 1.70 -6.18 -14.00
CA SER A 48 0.76 -7.21 -14.46
C SER A 48 0.65 -8.35 -13.45
N LYS A 49 1.78 -8.78 -12.92
CA LYS A 49 1.75 -9.87 -11.95
C LYS A 49 1.01 -9.49 -10.68
N HIS A 50 1.26 -8.29 -10.19
CA HIS A 50 0.59 -7.86 -8.96
C HIS A 50 -0.90 -7.68 -9.18
N LEU A 51 -1.29 -7.13 -10.33
CA LEU A 51 -2.70 -6.98 -10.63
C LEU A 51 -3.38 -8.33 -10.77
N ALA A 52 -2.70 -9.31 -11.37
CA ALA A 52 -3.27 -10.64 -11.48
C ALA A 52 -3.48 -11.26 -10.09
N THR A 53 -2.53 -11.10 -9.21
CA THR A 53 -2.67 -11.60 -7.85
C THR A 53 -3.86 -10.96 -7.15
N LEU A 54 -4.01 -9.65 -7.30
CA LEU A 54 -5.10 -8.94 -6.66
C LEU A 54 -6.45 -9.33 -7.29
N ALA A 55 -6.47 -9.52 -8.60
CA ALA A 55 -7.69 -9.93 -9.28
C ALA A 55 -8.11 -11.34 -8.87
N ASP A 56 -7.13 -12.23 -8.75
CA ASP A 56 -7.42 -13.59 -8.31
C ASP A 56 -8.01 -13.63 -6.92
N ALA A 57 -7.60 -12.70 -6.07
CA ALA A 57 -8.14 -12.62 -4.72
C ALA A 57 -9.51 -11.93 -4.68
N GLY A 58 -9.95 -11.37 -5.80
CA GLY A 58 -11.23 -10.66 -5.82
C GLY A 58 -11.15 -9.23 -5.35
N TYR A 59 -9.95 -8.69 -5.21
CA TYR A 59 -9.80 -7.32 -4.70
C TYR A 59 -9.82 -6.28 -5.80
N VAL A 60 -9.53 -6.67 -7.03
CA VAL A 60 -9.42 -5.76 -8.15
C VAL A 60 -10.14 -6.37 -9.34
N THR A 61 -10.78 -5.52 -10.14
CA THR A 61 -11.36 -5.92 -11.41
C THR A 61 -10.58 -5.25 -12.52
N LEU A 62 -10.25 -6.04 -13.54
CA LEU A 62 -9.54 -5.53 -14.70
C LEU A 62 -10.47 -5.57 -15.89
N THR A 63 -10.52 -4.47 -16.63
CA THR A 63 -11.35 -4.40 -17.82
C THR A 63 -10.52 -3.92 -18.99
N ARG A 64 -10.92 -4.37 -20.16
CA ARG A 64 -10.28 -4.01 -21.41
C ARG A 64 -11.35 -3.67 -22.42
N PRO A 65 -11.83 -2.43 -22.40
CA PRO A 65 -12.86 -2.08 -23.39
C PRO A 65 -12.33 -2.28 -24.80
N THR A 66 -13.17 -2.75 -25.66
CA THR A 66 -12.82 -3.01 -27.04
C THR A 66 -13.72 -2.23 -27.95
N GLY A 67 -13.41 -2.29 -29.25
CA GLY A 67 -14.32 -1.80 -30.25
C GLY A 67 -14.09 -0.40 -30.72
N LEU A 68 -13.14 0.28 -30.22
CA LEU A 68 -12.89 1.66 -30.63
C LEU A 68 -11.66 1.83 -31.47
N GLY A 69 -11.12 0.78 -32.02
CA GLY A 69 -9.90 0.91 -32.74
C GLY A 69 -8.77 1.36 -31.85
N GLY A 70 -7.58 1.33 -32.36
CA GLY A 70 -6.43 1.70 -31.59
C GLY A 70 -6.05 0.62 -30.62
N ARG A 71 -5.14 0.96 -29.73
CA ARG A 71 -4.57 0.01 -28.80
C ARG A 71 -5.51 -0.29 -27.69
N PRO A 72 -5.68 -1.54 -27.31
CA PRO A 72 -6.47 -1.85 -26.12
C PRO A 72 -5.79 -1.31 -24.88
N ARG A 73 -6.60 -0.85 -23.95
CA ARG A 73 -6.11 -0.34 -22.67
C ARG A 73 -6.73 -1.13 -21.57
N THR A 74 -5.94 -1.38 -20.55
CA THR A 74 -6.42 -2.09 -19.38
C THR A 74 -6.70 -1.09 -18.28
N TRP A 75 -7.86 -1.25 -17.67
CA TRP A 75 -8.31 -0.40 -16.58
C TRP A 75 -8.50 -1.25 -15.35
N ALA A 76 -8.13 -0.72 -14.20
CA ALA A 76 -8.24 -1.42 -12.94
C ALA A 76 -9.13 -0.64 -11.98
N ARG A 77 -9.88 -1.36 -11.19
CA ARG A 77 -10.68 -0.74 -10.15
C ARG A 77 -10.69 -1.65 -8.92
N LEU A 78 -10.75 -1.02 -7.76
CA LEU A 78 -10.84 -1.75 -6.52
C LEU A 78 -12.29 -2.19 -6.32
N THR A 79 -12.49 -3.47 -6.01
CA THR A 79 -13.84 -3.98 -5.77
C THR A 79 -14.30 -3.59 -4.37
N THR A 80 -15.58 -3.81 -4.09
CA THR A 80 -16.09 -3.60 -2.74
C THR A 80 -15.34 -4.45 -1.74
N VAL A 81 -15.08 -5.71 -2.10
CA VAL A 81 -14.29 -6.58 -1.24
C VAL A 81 -12.88 -6.01 -1.07
N GLY A 82 -12.28 -5.50 -2.15
CA GLY A 82 -10.96 -4.91 -2.06
C GLY A 82 -10.94 -3.69 -1.15
N HIS A 83 -11.93 -2.83 -1.24
CA HIS A 83 -12.03 -1.68 -0.35
C HIS A 83 -12.12 -2.12 1.11
N HIS A 84 -12.98 -3.06 1.37
CA HIS A 84 -13.17 -3.53 2.73
C HIS A 84 -11.90 -4.18 3.27
N THR A 85 -11.27 -5.01 2.47
CA THR A 85 -10.06 -5.68 2.89
C THR A 85 -8.92 -4.70 3.10
N LEU A 86 -8.80 -3.71 2.23
CA LEU A 86 -7.78 -2.68 2.40
C LEU A 86 -7.96 -1.94 3.72
N HIS A 87 -9.18 -1.55 4.04
CA HIS A 87 -9.42 -0.80 5.27
C HIS A 87 -9.13 -1.65 6.50
N GLY A 88 -9.47 -2.94 6.46
CA GLY A 88 -9.13 -3.83 7.55
C GLY A 88 -7.63 -3.98 7.73
N HIS A 89 -6.91 -4.10 6.61
CA HIS A 89 -5.46 -4.22 6.67
C HIS A 89 -4.81 -2.95 7.19
N LEU A 90 -5.28 -1.80 6.74
CA LEU A 90 -4.75 -0.53 7.24
C LEU A 90 -5.00 -0.36 8.72
N ALA A 91 -6.17 -0.80 9.19
CA ALA A 91 -6.46 -0.75 10.61
C ALA A 91 -5.51 -1.65 11.40
N ALA A 92 -5.21 -2.82 10.87
CA ALA A 92 -4.25 -3.73 11.52
C ALA A 92 -2.86 -3.10 11.58
N LEU A 93 -2.45 -2.44 10.50
CA LEU A 93 -1.17 -1.76 10.48
C LEU A 93 -1.12 -0.64 11.50
N ARG A 94 -2.21 0.12 11.62
CA ARG A 94 -2.25 1.19 12.62
C ARG A 94 -2.10 0.65 14.02
N GLN A 95 -2.71 -0.50 14.31
CA GLN A 95 -2.54 -1.11 15.61
C GLN A 95 -1.10 -1.50 15.87
N LEU A 96 -0.45 -2.08 14.87
CA LEU A 96 0.95 -2.45 15.03
C LEU A 96 1.84 -1.24 15.28
N THR A 97 1.64 -0.20 14.49
CA THR A 97 2.47 0.99 14.66
C THR A 97 2.18 1.69 15.98
N ALA A 98 0.95 1.63 16.45
CA ALA A 98 0.63 2.23 17.73
C ALA A 98 1.39 1.55 18.86
N LEU A 99 1.51 0.23 18.79
CA LEU A 99 2.29 -0.47 19.80
C LEU A 99 3.75 -0.01 19.79
N ALA A 100 4.31 0.10 18.62
CA ALA A 100 5.72 0.48 18.51
C ALA A 100 5.95 1.90 18.99
N THR A 101 5.01 2.79 18.75
CA THR A 101 5.21 4.18 19.16
C THR A 101 4.87 4.43 20.60
N GLN A 102 4.02 3.58 21.20
CA GLN A 102 3.66 3.74 22.61
C GLN A 102 4.72 3.26 23.55
N THR A 103 5.47 2.24 23.16
CA THR A 103 6.43 1.60 24.05
C THR A 103 7.77 1.63 23.38
N PRO A 104 8.47 2.75 23.43
CA PRO A 104 9.76 2.82 22.77
C PRO A 104 10.74 1.86 23.41
N PRO A 105 11.53 1.18 22.60
CA PRO A 105 12.55 0.31 23.13
C PRO A 105 13.59 1.12 23.87
N PRO A 106 14.07 0.60 24.99
CA PRO A 106 14.98 1.39 25.80
C PRO A 106 16.38 1.52 25.23
N GLU A 107 16.87 0.54 24.52
CA GLU A 107 18.29 0.52 24.23
C GLU A 107 18.67 0.86 22.82
N TRP A 108 17.94 0.37 21.85
CA TRP A 108 18.31 0.69 20.49
C TRP A 108 17.71 2.01 20.02
N ARG A 109 16.94 2.63 20.88
CA ARG A 109 16.31 3.88 20.51
C ARG A 109 17.36 4.95 20.30
N GLU A 110 17.20 5.68 19.23
CA GLU A 110 18.15 6.72 18.93
C GLU A 110 18.04 7.86 19.92
N PRO A 111 19.15 8.39 20.36
CA PRO A 111 19.08 9.51 21.28
C PRO A 111 18.53 10.73 20.59
N ALA A 112 17.96 11.63 21.40
CA ALA A 112 17.49 12.89 20.89
C ALA A 112 18.67 13.66 20.29
N PRO A 113 18.43 14.48 19.28
CA PRO A 113 19.55 15.21 18.67
C PRO A 113 20.34 16.04 19.65
N ASN A 114 19.66 16.68 20.58
CA ASN A 114 20.40 17.50 21.54
C ASN A 114 21.26 16.67 22.47
N GLN A 115 20.84 15.46 22.78
CA GLN A 115 21.67 14.59 23.58
C GLN A 115 22.92 14.17 22.83
N THR A 116 22.75 13.92 21.55
CA THR A 116 23.89 13.53 20.75
C THR A 116 24.89 14.67 20.64
N THR A 117 24.39 15.86 20.43
CA THR A 117 25.28 17.00 20.26
C THR A 117 25.89 17.45 21.56
N SER A 118 25.23 17.19 22.68
CA SER A 118 25.75 17.62 23.94
C SER A 118 26.77 16.64 24.51
N ARG A 119 27.01 15.54 23.85
CA ARG A 119 27.98 14.61 24.30
C ARG A 119 29.36 15.23 24.37
N PRO A 120 30.01 15.10 25.44
CA PRO A 120 31.34 15.73 25.55
C PRO A 120 32.32 15.08 24.60
N VAL A 121 33.15 15.91 24.05
CA VAL A 121 34.24 15.43 23.25
C VAL A 121 35.30 14.86 24.17
N PRO A 122 35.81 13.68 23.87
CA PRO A 122 36.85 13.13 24.73
C PRO A 122 38.06 14.01 24.76
N PRO A 123 38.63 14.16 25.91
CA PRO A 123 39.86 14.95 26.00
C PRO A 123 41.00 14.26 25.29
N ARG A 124 41.96 15.08 24.84
CA ARG A 124 43.16 14.54 24.20
C ARG A 124 44.14 14.01 25.10
#